data_c03859ab24811333c93c8ad7498b5eb2
#
_entry.id   c03859ab24811333c93c8ad7498b5eb2
#
_cell.length_a   1.000
_cell.length_b   1.000
_cell.length_c   1.000
_cell.angle_alpha   90.00
_cell.angle_beta   90.00
_cell.angle_gamma   90.00
#
_symmetry.space_group_name_H-M   'P 1'
#
loop_
_entity.id
_entity.type
_entity.pdbx_description
1 polymer ?
#
loop_
_entity_poly.entity_id
_entity_poly.type
_entity_poly.pdbx_seq_one_letter_code
_entity_poly.pdbx_strand_id
1 'polypeptide(L)'
;FTVLAVIDVFFTDAPVLVYQEVPAITAICVVGLAMFLVARRGQPKRILDRKVEPLAAKQVWSAVPLVTTAAVALSLFTLPTSPIAEIFSRASQYPLSNGTPLVAPPGWSTSGAITRIPVNRLYGADAVLVRQRITADVGNPQWDKFGRPRTVVVDSTVSDESFALVMYPGRVLYGLTSARISDVRDVDLGNGVIGNLISVVDDRLLVTWNAMQFAWEDGDLAQRVTMFAVDNHEPEAPFPEPTQNLFPTVRTLVTLLLRGNDVLSQDTPTFKDADLLSQFGRALVAAQLGPAP
;
A
#
# COMPACT_ATOMS: atom_id res chain seq x y z
N PHE A 1 12.36 4.43 -15.19
CA PHE A 1 12.88 5.58 -14.43
C PHE A 1 12.63 6.89 -15.17
N THR A 2 13.19 7.05 -16.37
CA THR A 2 13.06 8.29 -17.17
C THR A 2 11.59 8.64 -17.46
N VAL A 3 10.75 7.65 -17.78
CA VAL A 3 9.33 7.86 -18.06
C VAL A 3 8.58 8.35 -16.81
N LEU A 4 8.82 7.75 -15.65
CA LEU A 4 8.23 8.19 -14.39
C LEU A 4 8.68 9.61 -14.02
N ALA A 5 9.96 9.92 -14.19
CA ALA A 5 10.48 11.27 -13.95
C ALA A 5 9.86 12.31 -14.92
N VAL A 6 9.65 11.95 -16.18
CA VAL A 6 8.97 12.82 -17.16
C VAL A 6 7.51 13.03 -16.77
N ILE A 7 6.80 11.98 -16.40
CA ILE A 7 5.40 12.11 -15.94
C ILE A 7 5.34 13.01 -14.69
N ASP A 8 6.25 12.81 -13.73
CA ASP A 8 6.29 13.58 -12.48
C ASP A 8 6.55 15.08 -12.70
N VAL A 9 7.41 15.41 -13.67
CA VAL A 9 7.76 16.81 -13.99
C VAL A 9 6.70 17.52 -14.81
N PHE A 10 6.08 16.83 -15.78
CA PHE A 10 5.16 17.46 -16.74
C PHE A 10 3.68 17.27 -16.40
N PHE A 11 3.35 16.30 -15.56
CA PHE A 11 1.97 15.93 -15.20
C PHE A 11 1.86 15.71 -13.69
N THR A 12 2.13 16.77 -12.92
CA THR A 12 2.10 16.73 -11.44
C THR A 12 0.79 16.20 -10.86
N ASP A 13 -0.32 16.36 -11.57
CA ASP A 13 -1.66 15.95 -11.15
C ASP A 13 -2.20 14.77 -11.99
N ALA A 14 -1.32 14.01 -12.64
CA ALA A 14 -1.76 12.87 -13.44
C ALA A 14 -2.44 11.82 -12.56
N PRO A 15 -3.59 11.27 -13.01
CA PRO A 15 -4.24 10.17 -12.32
C PRO A 15 -3.28 9.00 -12.10
N VAL A 16 -3.46 8.31 -11.00
CA VAL A 16 -2.62 7.16 -10.61
C VAL A 16 -2.52 6.10 -11.71
N LEU A 17 -3.61 5.90 -12.45
CA LEU A 17 -3.64 4.99 -13.60
C LEU A 17 -2.52 5.31 -14.62
N VAL A 18 -2.23 6.58 -14.85
CA VAL A 18 -1.17 7.02 -15.78
C VAL A 18 0.21 6.60 -15.29
N TYR A 19 0.45 6.62 -13.98
CA TYR A 19 1.73 6.17 -13.41
C TYR A 19 1.93 4.65 -13.50
N GLN A 20 0.87 3.87 -13.62
CA GLN A 20 0.93 2.41 -13.80
C GLN A 20 0.97 2.01 -15.26
N GLU A 21 0.04 2.51 -16.05
CA GLU A 21 -0.18 2.11 -17.44
C GLU A 21 0.96 2.58 -18.35
N VAL A 22 1.38 3.85 -18.24
CA VAL A 22 2.38 4.42 -19.13
C VAL A 22 3.75 3.76 -18.98
N PRO A 23 4.28 3.51 -17.77
CA PRO A 23 5.53 2.77 -17.62
C PRO A 23 5.43 1.32 -18.10
N ALA A 24 4.31 0.65 -17.87
CA ALA A 24 4.10 -0.73 -18.32
C ALA A 24 4.08 -0.81 -19.85
N ILE A 25 3.30 0.03 -20.52
CA ILE A 25 3.24 0.12 -21.98
C ILE A 25 4.62 0.48 -22.54
N THR A 26 5.31 1.45 -21.93
CA THR A 26 6.66 1.87 -22.37
C THR A 26 7.65 0.72 -22.24
N ALA A 27 7.63 -0.02 -21.13
CA ALA A 27 8.50 -1.18 -20.95
C ALA A 27 8.24 -2.26 -22.01
N ILE A 28 6.98 -2.56 -22.31
CA ILE A 28 6.60 -3.51 -23.36
C ILE A 28 7.11 -3.03 -24.72
N CYS A 29 6.92 -1.74 -25.04
CA CYS A 29 7.39 -1.15 -26.30
C CYS A 29 8.92 -1.20 -26.41
N VAL A 30 9.65 -0.88 -25.34
CA VAL A 30 11.12 -0.92 -25.31
C VAL A 30 11.63 -2.36 -25.49
N VAL A 31 11.05 -3.31 -24.79
CA VAL A 31 11.41 -4.73 -24.93
C VAL A 31 11.09 -5.22 -26.34
N GLY A 32 9.91 -4.92 -26.87
CA GLY A 32 9.50 -5.25 -28.23
C GLY A 32 10.45 -4.65 -29.28
N LEU A 33 10.81 -3.37 -29.12
CA LEU A 33 11.78 -2.70 -29.99
C LEU A 33 13.17 -3.34 -29.89
N ALA A 34 13.65 -3.65 -28.68
CA ALA A 34 14.93 -4.31 -28.47
C ALA A 34 14.97 -5.67 -29.14
N MET A 35 13.93 -6.49 -28.98
CA MET A 35 13.79 -7.78 -29.63
C MET A 35 13.77 -7.65 -31.16
N PHE A 36 13.02 -6.65 -31.66
CA PHE A 36 12.99 -6.35 -33.11
C PHE A 36 14.35 -5.95 -33.64
N LEU A 37 15.09 -5.09 -32.94
CA LEU A 37 16.45 -4.67 -33.35
C LEU A 37 17.46 -5.83 -33.31
N VAL A 38 17.37 -6.70 -32.30
CA VAL A 38 18.21 -7.91 -32.21
C VAL A 38 17.89 -8.86 -33.36
N ALA A 39 16.58 -9.12 -33.60
CA ALA A 39 16.15 -9.95 -34.73
C ALA A 39 16.59 -9.38 -36.08
N ARG A 40 16.55 -8.04 -36.22
CA ARG A 40 17.01 -7.35 -37.43
C ARG A 40 18.53 -7.42 -37.63
N ARG A 41 19.32 -7.38 -36.55
CA ARG A 41 20.79 -7.52 -36.63
C ARG A 41 21.24 -8.91 -37.07
N GLY A 42 20.48 -9.93 -36.77
CA GLY A 42 20.75 -11.31 -37.17
C GLY A 42 20.36 -11.65 -38.63
N GLN A 43 19.66 -10.74 -39.31
CA GLN A 43 19.21 -11.00 -40.69
C GLN A 43 20.23 -10.52 -41.73
N PRO A 44 20.63 -11.38 -42.67
CA PRO A 44 21.50 -10.97 -43.76
C PRO A 44 20.81 -9.93 -44.63
N LYS A 45 21.58 -8.88 -45.04
CA LYS A 45 21.09 -7.71 -45.80
C LYS A 45 20.30 -8.01 -47.11
N ARG A 46 20.18 -9.27 -47.51
CA ARG A 46 19.50 -9.73 -48.75
C ARG A 46 17.97 -9.85 -48.65
N ILE A 47 17.36 -9.59 -47.48
CA ILE A 47 15.90 -9.79 -47.32
C ILE A 47 15.07 -8.59 -47.83
N LEU A 48 15.67 -7.45 -48.10
CA LEU A 48 14.95 -6.26 -48.61
C LEU A 48 14.41 -6.41 -50.04
N ASP A 49 14.92 -7.38 -50.82
CA ASP A 49 14.48 -7.62 -52.19
C ASP A 49 13.47 -8.78 -52.36
N ARG A 50 13.09 -9.43 -51.25
CA ARG A 50 12.10 -10.49 -51.28
C ARG A 50 10.71 -9.87 -51.26
N LYS A 51 9.93 -10.09 -52.31
CA LYS A 51 8.47 -9.82 -52.27
C LYS A 51 7.93 -10.37 -50.96
N VAL A 52 7.31 -9.51 -50.17
CA VAL A 52 6.71 -9.92 -48.88
C VAL A 52 5.63 -10.92 -49.18
N GLU A 53 5.96 -12.23 -49.10
CA GLU A 53 4.93 -13.25 -49.14
C GLU A 53 4.08 -13.11 -47.86
N PRO A 54 2.75 -13.19 -47.98
CA PRO A 54 1.88 -13.17 -46.81
C PRO A 54 2.30 -14.28 -45.85
N LEU A 55 2.34 -14.00 -44.57
CA LEU A 55 2.71 -14.93 -43.51
C LEU A 55 1.95 -16.24 -43.70
N ALA A 56 2.65 -17.30 -43.98
CA ALA A 56 2.03 -18.60 -44.16
C ALA A 56 1.37 -19.01 -42.83
N ALA A 57 0.17 -19.60 -42.90
CA ALA A 57 -0.57 -20.08 -41.72
C ALA A 57 0.31 -20.91 -40.77
N LYS A 58 1.25 -21.68 -41.33
CA LYS A 58 2.23 -22.46 -40.55
C LYS A 58 3.13 -21.60 -39.64
N GLN A 59 3.49 -20.39 -40.04
CA GLN A 59 4.32 -19.44 -39.25
C GLN A 59 3.52 -18.82 -38.11
N VAL A 60 2.24 -18.52 -38.35
CA VAL A 60 1.32 -18.06 -37.32
C VAL A 60 1.10 -19.18 -36.28
N TRP A 61 0.84 -20.38 -36.72
CA TRP A 61 0.65 -21.54 -35.83
C TRP A 61 1.92 -21.90 -35.01
N SER A 62 3.11 -21.64 -35.54
CA SER A 62 4.36 -21.86 -34.76
C SER A 62 4.56 -20.83 -33.65
N ALA A 63 3.94 -19.63 -33.73
CA ALA A 63 3.98 -18.61 -32.66
C ALA A 63 2.97 -18.88 -31.54
N VAL A 64 1.90 -19.66 -31.82
CA VAL A 64 0.84 -19.93 -30.82
C VAL A 64 1.39 -20.59 -29.56
N PRO A 65 2.25 -21.62 -29.58
CA PRO A 65 2.80 -22.23 -28.35
C PRO A 65 3.58 -21.20 -27.52
N LEU A 66 4.36 -20.34 -28.16
CA LEU A 66 5.14 -19.33 -27.47
C LEU A 66 4.24 -18.30 -26.75
N VAL A 67 3.22 -17.81 -27.47
CA VAL A 67 2.26 -16.86 -26.91
C VAL A 67 1.45 -17.50 -25.78
N THR A 68 1.01 -18.75 -25.98
CA THR A 68 0.26 -19.49 -24.96
C THR A 68 1.12 -19.75 -23.73
N THR A 69 2.39 -20.15 -23.89
CA THR A 69 3.32 -20.37 -22.79
C THR A 69 3.59 -19.08 -22.03
N ALA A 70 3.78 -17.96 -22.74
CA ALA A 70 3.97 -16.64 -22.12
C ALA A 70 2.70 -16.19 -21.37
N ALA A 71 1.52 -16.40 -21.95
CA ALA A 71 0.25 -16.05 -21.30
C ALA A 71 0.01 -16.91 -20.03
N VAL A 72 0.30 -18.21 -20.10
CA VAL A 72 0.20 -19.11 -18.93
C VAL A 72 1.24 -18.73 -17.87
N ALA A 73 2.48 -18.43 -18.26
CA ALA A 73 3.50 -17.98 -17.33
C ALA A 73 3.09 -16.67 -16.64
N LEU A 74 2.55 -15.70 -17.38
CA LEU A 74 2.05 -14.44 -16.83
C LEU A 74 0.82 -14.64 -15.90
N SER A 75 -0.07 -15.59 -16.24
CA SER A 75 -1.24 -15.90 -15.39
C SER A 75 -0.87 -16.63 -14.10
N LEU A 76 0.23 -17.37 -14.11
CA LEU A 76 0.79 -18.03 -12.91
C LEU A 76 1.64 -17.09 -12.05
N PHE A 77 1.99 -15.92 -12.59
CA PHE A 77 2.70 -14.89 -11.85
C PHE A 77 1.70 -14.13 -10.96
N THR A 78 1.37 -14.73 -9.83
CA THR A 78 0.70 -14.00 -8.77
C THR A 78 1.71 -13.00 -8.18
N LEU A 79 1.56 -11.72 -8.52
CA LEU A 79 2.25 -10.68 -7.75
C LEU A 79 1.83 -10.88 -6.30
N PRO A 80 2.79 -10.89 -5.33
CA PRO A 80 2.44 -10.90 -3.93
C PRO A 80 1.64 -9.64 -3.65
N THR A 81 0.34 -9.76 -3.70
CA THR A 81 -0.57 -8.71 -3.25
C THR A 81 -0.42 -8.67 -1.74
N SER A 82 -0.03 -7.52 -1.20
CA SER A 82 -0.18 -7.29 0.24
C SER A 82 -1.63 -7.59 0.59
N PRO A 83 -1.89 -8.35 1.66
CA PRO A 83 -3.27 -8.58 2.09
C PRO A 83 -3.91 -7.20 2.28
N ILE A 84 -4.95 -7.00 1.54
CA ILE A 84 -5.69 -5.76 1.47
C ILE A 84 -6.69 -5.83 2.60
N ALA A 85 -6.75 -4.80 3.44
CA ALA A 85 -7.86 -4.67 4.38
C ALA A 85 -9.17 -4.79 3.59
N GLU A 86 -9.99 -5.76 3.94
CA GLU A 86 -11.31 -5.90 3.31
C GLU A 86 -12.07 -4.60 3.52
N ILE A 87 -12.60 -4.05 2.44
CA ILE A 87 -13.46 -2.88 2.51
C ILE A 87 -14.84 -3.37 2.87
N PHE A 88 -15.35 -2.85 3.96
CA PHE A 88 -16.65 -3.22 4.49
C PHE A 88 -17.66 -2.10 4.24
N SER A 89 -18.81 -2.42 3.64
CA SER A 89 -19.85 -1.42 3.36
C SER A 89 -20.71 -1.19 4.59
N ARG A 90 -20.57 -0.03 5.22
CA ARG A 90 -21.38 0.41 6.33
C ARG A 90 -21.34 1.93 6.51
N ALA A 91 -22.49 2.52 6.74
CA ALA A 91 -22.62 3.93 7.01
C ALA A 91 -21.84 4.34 8.27
N SER A 92 -21.03 5.37 8.15
CA SER A 92 -20.39 6.02 9.29
C SER A 92 -21.41 6.87 10.06
N GLN A 93 -21.25 6.99 11.38
CA GLN A 93 -22.03 7.95 12.18
C GLN A 93 -21.72 9.40 11.82
N TYR A 94 -20.57 9.64 11.23
CA TYR A 94 -20.12 10.95 10.81
C TYR A 94 -19.98 10.96 9.30
N PRO A 95 -20.40 12.04 8.61
CA PRO A 95 -20.26 12.10 7.16
C PRO A 95 -18.76 12.00 6.78
N LEU A 96 -18.46 11.07 5.87
CA LEU A 96 -17.11 10.96 5.32
C LEU A 96 -16.81 12.20 4.48
N SER A 97 -15.70 12.84 4.75
CA SER A 97 -15.21 13.93 3.92
C SER A 97 -13.69 14.02 3.98
N ASN A 98 -13.10 14.44 2.88
CA ASN A 98 -11.67 14.61 2.77
C ASN A 98 -11.14 15.60 3.81
N GLY A 99 -10.06 15.23 4.49
CA GLY A 99 -9.41 16.06 5.48
C GLY A 99 -10.12 16.16 6.83
N THR A 100 -11.21 15.41 7.05
CA THR A 100 -11.90 15.37 8.36
C THR A 100 -11.20 14.39 9.29
N PRO A 101 -10.85 14.83 10.52
CA PRO A 101 -10.26 13.95 11.51
C PRO A 101 -11.27 12.94 12.06
N LEU A 102 -10.79 11.78 12.49
CA LEU A 102 -11.58 10.80 13.22
C LEU A 102 -11.90 11.30 14.63
N VAL A 103 -13.05 10.88 15.13
CA VAL A 103 -13.45 11.16 16.52
C VAL A 103 -12.71 10.21 17.45
N ALA A 104 -12.03 10.74 18.45
CA ALA A 104 -11.35 9.91 19.44
C ALA A 104 -12.38 9.10 20.25
N PRO A 105 -12.14 7.81 20.50
CA PRO A 105 -13.03 6.99 21.28
C PRO A 105 -13.03 7.37 22.76
N PRO A 106 -14.04 7.02 23.54
CA PRO A 106 -14.07 7.25 24.99
C PRO A 106 -12.83 6.71 25.69
N GLY A 107 -12.26 7.48 26.62
CA GLY A 107 -11.02 7.16 27.33
C GLY A 107 -9.74 7.44 26.54
N TRP A 108 -9.86 8.13 25.41
CA TRP A 108 -8.76 8.55 24.57
C TRP A 108 -8.93 10.00 24.12
N SER A 109 -7.85 10.72 24.04
CA SER A 109 -7.83 12.14 23.64
C SER A 109 -6.88 12.37 22.49
N THR A 110 -7.25 13.25 21.56
CA THR A 110 -6.33 13.71 20.51
C THR A 110 -5.26 14.58 21.13
N SER A 111 -4.00 14.20 20.96
CA SER A 111 -2.83 14.93 21.48
C SER A 111 -2.04 15.58 20.34
N GLY A 112 -1.69 16.85 20.49
CA GLY A 112 -0.92 17.59 19.51
C GLY A 112 -1.72 18.07 18.30
N ALA A 113 -1.00 18.53 17.29
CA ALA A 113 -1.59 19.08 16.07
C ALA A 113 -2.05 17.96 15.11
N ILE A 114 -3.20 18.17 14.50
CA ILE A 114 -3.68 17.33 13.39
C ILE A 114 -2.97 17.76 12.12
N THR A 115 -2.29 16.83 11.47
CA THR A 115 -1.56 17.08 10.23
C THR A 115 -2.38 16.59 9.04
N ARG A 116 -2.46 17.40 7.98
CA ARG A 116 -3.12 17.05 6.73
C ARG A 116 -2.08 16.98 5.63
N ILE A 117 -2.01 15.83 4.96
CA ILE A 117 -1.00 15.53 3.94
C ILE A 117 -1.75 15.20 2.65
N PRO A 118 -1.56 15.95 1.56
CA PRO A 118 -2.16 15.60 0.28
C PRO A 118 -1.61 14.25 -0.19
N VAL A 119 -2.50 13.34 -0.59
CA VAL A 119 -2.18 12.00 -1.10
C VAL A 119 -2.90 11.73 -2.43
N ASN A 120 -3.21 12.81 -3.12
CA ASN A 120 -3.94 12.84 -4.37
C ASN A 120 -3.33 11.97 -5.46
N ARG A 121 -2.00 11.83 -5.51
CA ARG A 121 -1.32 10.96 -6.47
C ARG A 121 -1.63 9.47 -6.32
N LEU A 122 -2.02 9.06 -5.13
CA LEU A 122 -2.28 7.65 -4.82
C LEU A 122 -3.78 7.32 -4.74
N TYR A 123 -4.59 8.25 -4.23
CA TYR A 123 -5.95 7.93 -3.80
C TYR A 123 -7.03 8.84 -4.37
N GLY A 124 -6.76 9.54 -5.48
CA GLY A 124 -7.72 10.43 -6.14
C GLY A 124 -7.43 11.91 -5.91
N ALA A 125 -7.96 12.77 -6.80
CA ALA A 125 -7.58 14.17 -6.92
C ALA A 125 -7.70 14.98 -5.62
N ASP A 126 -8.72 14.69 -4.80
CA ASP A 126 -9.02 15.42 -3.57
C ASP A 126 -8.59 14.66 -2.31
N ALA A 127 -7.92 13.52 -2.45
CA ALA A 127 -7.59 12.67 -1.31
C ALA A 127 -6.56 13.34 -0.39
N VAL A 128 -6.91 13.42 0.89
CA VAL A 128 -6.06 13.96 1.96
C VAL A 128 -5.94 12.93 3.07
N LEU A 129 -4.71 12.64 3.46
CA LEU A 129 -4.43 11.86 4.65
C LEU A 129 -4.45 12.78 5.87
N VAL A 130 -5.25 12.42 6.85
CA VAL A 130 -5.31 13.10 8.14
C VAL A 130 -4.57 12.28 9.17
N ARG A 131 -3.49 12.81 9.70
CA ARG A 131 -2.71 12.20 10.79
C ARG A 131 -3.08 12.81 12.12
N GLN A 132 -3.43 11.94 13.06
CA GLN A 132 -3.74 12.28 14.44
C GLN A 132 -2.85 11.46 15.39
N ARG A 133 -2.49 12.06 16.50
CA ARG A 133 -1.95 11.33 17.65
C ARG A 133 -3.06 11.22 18.68
N ILE A 134 -3.41 10.02 19.05
CA ILE A 134 -4.47 9.75 20.02
C ILE A 134 -3.83 9.03 21.20
N THR A 135 -3.96 9.63 22.38
CA THR A 135 -3.32 9.16 23.61
C THR A 135 -4.39 8.68 24.59
N ALA A 136 -4.14 7.55 25.25
CA ALA A 136 -5.01 7.08 26.32
C ALA A 136 -5.05 8.09 27.47
N ASP A 137 -6.24 8.37 28.00
CA ASP A 137 -6.39 9.30 29.13
C ASP A 137 -5.79 8.73 30.41
N VAL A 138 -5.75 7.40 30.53
CA VAL A 138 -5.18 6.70 31.68
C VAL A 138 -4.21 5.64 31.18
N GLY A 139 -3.08 5.50 31.86
CA GLY A 139 -2.11 4.46 31.55
C GLY A 139 -2.60 3.07 31.96
N ASN A 140 -2.17 2.05 31.20
CA ASN A 140 -2.52 0.66 31.46
C ASN A 140 -1.24 -0.19 31.59
N PRO A 141 -1.03 -0.88 32.74
CA PRO A 141 0.14 -1.75 32.93
C PRO A 141 0.27 -2.89 31.92
N GLN A 142 -0.81 -3.29 31.25
CA GLN A 142 -0.77 -4.29 30.19
C GLN A 142 -0.11 -3.76 28.91
N TRP A 143 -0.18 -2.44 28.69
CA TRP A 143 0.39 -1.80 27.48
C TRP A 143 1.76 -1.16 27.74
N ASP A 144 2.02 -0.75 28.98
CA ASP A 144 3.29 -0.19 29.41
C ASP A 144 3.58 -0.62 30.85
N LYS A 145 4.71 -1.28 31.08
CA LYS A 145 5.10 -1.80 32.40
C LYS A 145 5.15 -0.74 33.52
N PHE A 146 5.27 0.52 33.14
CA PHE A 146 5.26 1.66 34.08
C PHE A 146 3.88 2.31 34.19
N GLY A 147 2.89 1.76 33.51
CA GLY A 147 1.52 2.31 33.51
C GLY A 147 1.42 3.70 32.89
N ARG A 148 2.31 4.06 31.95
CA ARG A 148 2.24 5.33 31.26
C ARG A 148 1.15 5.31 30.20
N PRO A 149 0.45 6.44 29.95
CA PRO A 149 -0.44 6.56 28.82
C PRO A 149 0.27 6.25 27.50
N ARG A 150 -0.37 5.40 26.68
CA ARG A 150 0.15 5.04 25.35
C ARG A 150 -0.45 5.93 24.27
N THR A 151 0.36 6.25 23.28
CA THR A 151 -0.04 7.02 22.11
C THR A 151 -0.08 6.12 20.89
N VAL A 152 -1.15 6.22 20.13
CA VAL A 152 -1.33 5.59 18.81
C VAL A 152 -1.35 6.72 17.77
N VAL A 153 -0.57 6.57 16.72
CA VAL A 153 -0.68 7.44 15.53
C VAL A 153 -1.73 6.83 14.62
N VAL A 154 -2.71 7.63 14.26
CA VAL A 154 -3.83 7.22 13.42
C VAL A 154 -3.83 8.06 12.17
N ASP A 155 -3.74 7.40 11.04
CA ASP A 155 -3.82 7.99 9.71
C ASP A 155 -5.14 7.55 9.06
N SER A 156 -5.96 8.51 8.65
CA SER A 156 -7.18 8.25 7.91
C SER A 156 -7.15 8.92 6.55
N THR A 157 -7.59 8.21 5.52
CA THR A 157 -7.72 8.73 4.16
C THR A 157 -9.11 8.40 3.64
N VAL A 158 -9.81 9.41 3.17
CA VAL A 158 -11.09 9.26 2.47
C VAL A 158 -10.84 9.41 0.98
N SER A 159 -11.49 8.60 0.17
CA SER A 159 -11.41 8.61 -1.28
C SER A 159 -12.75 8.23 -1.89
N ASP A 160 -13.08 8.82 -3.01
CA ASP A 160 -14.16 8.42 -3.92
C ASP A 160 -13.72 7.28 -4.86
N GLU A 161 -12.44 6.97 -4.88
CA GLU A 161 -11.85 5.86 -5.62
C GLU A 161 -11.50 4.71 -4.67
N SER A 162 -12.50 3.93 -4.21
CA SER A 162 -12.26 2.80 -3.29
C SER A 162 -11.23 1.81 -3.82
N PHE A 163 -11.20 1.60 -5.13
CA PHE A 163 -10.20 0.77 -5.80
C PHE A 163 -8.77 1.28 -5.61
N ALA A 164 -8.55 2.59 -5.55
CA ALA A 164 -7.22 3.16 -5.31
C ALA A 164 -6.72 2.83 -3.89
N LEU A 165 -7.60 2.82 -2.90
CA LEU A 165 -7.27 2.41 -1.54
C LEU A 165 -6.85 0.93 -1.47
N VAL A 166 -7.40 0.09 -2.34
CA VAL A 166 -7.06 -1.32 -2.46
C VAL A 166 -5.71 -1.50 -3.17
N MET A 167 -5.50 -0.81 -4.28
CA MET A 167 -4.32 -0.97 -5.14
C MET A 167 -3.03 -0.42 -4.52
N TYR A 168 -3.13 0.61 -3.68
CA TYR A 168 -1.97 1.22 -3.03
C TYR A 168 -1.97 0.93 -1.53
N PRO A 169 -1.35 -0.20 -1.13
CA PRO A 169 -1.27 -0.58 0.27
C PRO A 169 -0.43 0.43 1.06
N GLY A 170 -0.68 0.50 2.37
CA GLY A 170 0.07 1.36 3.28
C GLY A 170 1.59 1.23 3.17
N ARG A 171 2.10 0.04 2.80
CA ARG A 171 3.52 -0.18 2.55
C ARG A 171 4.12 0.78 1.52
N VAL A 172 3.37 1.10 0.46
CA VAL A 172 3.78 2.07 -0.57
C VAL A 172 3.71 3.48 -0.03
N LEU A 173 2.60 3.82 0.62
CA LEU A 173 2.36 5.15 1.18
C LEU A 173 3.44 5.56 2.20
N TYR A 174 3.86 4.63 3.06
CA TYR A 174 4.85 4.93 4.11
C TYR A 174 6.30 4.61 3.70
N GLY A 175 6.54 4.29 2.44
CA GLY A 175 7.90 3.97 1.97
C GLY A 175 8.54 2.78 2.69
N LEU A 176 7.73 1.86 3.23
CA LEU A 176 8.18 0.68 4.00
C LEU A 176 8.68 -0.46 3.10
N THR A 177 9.01 -0.16 1.88
CA THR A 177 9.41 -1.14 0.87
C THR A 177 10.75 -1.82 1.18
N SER A 178 11.57 -1.22 2.03
CA SER A 178 12.84 -1.81 2.51
C SER A 178 12.76 -2.35 3.95
N ALA A 179 11.61 -2.22 4.61
CA ALA A 179 11.39 -2.75 5.95
C ALA A 179 11.05 -4.25 5.89
N ARG A 180 11.39 -4.98 6.92
CA ARG A 180 10.96 -6.37 7.11
C ARG A 180 9.55 -6.37 7.70
N ILE A 181 8.65 -7.10 7.09
CA ILE A 181 7.23 -7.14 7.47
C ILE A 181 6.85 -8.57 7.79
N SER A 182 6.10 -8.76 8.86
CA SER A 182 5.54 -10.05 9.25
C SER A 182 4.40 -10.48 8.35
N ASP A 183 3.98 -11.73 8.49
CA ASP A 183 2.67 -12.17 8.04
C ASP A 183 1.57 -11.35 8.71
N VAL A 184 0.44 -11.27 8.02
CA VAL A 184 -0.74 -10.54 8.51
C VAL A 184 -1.49 -11.39 9.51
N ARG A 185 -2.00 -10.74 10.56
CA ARG A 185 -2.95 -11.32 11.50
C ARG A 185 -4.26 -10.56 11.42
N ASP A 186 -5.31 -11.27 11.16
CA ASP A 186 -6.65 -10.71 11.15
C ASP A 186 -7.14 -10.52 12.58
N VAL A 187 -7.70 -9.36 12.85
CA VAL A 187 -8.26 -8.98 14.15
C VAL A 187 -9.68 -8.49 13.94
N ASP A 188 -10.64 -9.12 14.58
CA ASP A 188 -12.02 -8.64 14.58
C ASP A 188 -12.13 -7.35 15.42
N LEU A 189 -12.51 -6.25 14.78
CA LEU A 189 -12.70 -4.93 15.40
C LEU A 189 -14.15 -4.64 15.75
N GLY A 190 -15.07 -5.58 15.49
CA GLY A 190 -16.49 -5.40 15.63
C GLY A 190 -17.13 -4.74 14.41
N ASN A 191 -18.47 -4.72 14.41
CA ASN A 191 -19.23 -4.15 13.29
C ASN A 191 -18.95 -4.80 11.92
N GLY A 192 -18.37 -6.00 11.89
CA GLY A 192 -17.93 -6.68 10.67
C GLY A 192 -16.59 -6.17 10.12
N VAL A 193 -15.94 -5.22 10.77
CA VAL A 193 -14.65 -4.69 10.35
C VAL A 193 -13.52 -5.61 10.81
N ILE A 194 -12.71 -6.06 9.86
CA ILE A 194 -11.50 -6.84 10.12
C ILE A 194 -10.28 -5.94 9.98
N GLY A 195 -9.48 -5.89 11.03
CA GLY A 195 -8.20 -5.19 11.05
C GLY A 195 -7.05 -6.13 10.69
N ASN A 196 -6.19 -5.71 9.78
CA ASN A 196 -4.99 -6.42 9.39
C ASN A 196 -3.81 -5.92 10.21
N LEU A 197 -3.38 -6.72 11.19
CA LEU A 197 -2.26 -6.41 12.08
C LEU A 197 -0.96 -6.98 11.51
N ILE A 198 0.06 -6.13 11.43
CA ILE A 198 1.42 -6.48 11.01
C ILE A 198 2.46 -5.93 11.98
N SER A 199 3.60 -6.60 12.04
CA SER A 199 4.82 -6.08 12.67
C SER A 199 5.78 -5.62 11.57
N VAL A 200 6.34 -4.45 11.72
CA VAL A 200 7.23 -3.80 10.75
C VAL A 200 8.54 -3.43 11.44
N VAL A 201 9.65 -3.93 10.93
CA VAL A 201 11.00 -3.60 11.42
C VAL A 201 11.72 -2.75 10.40
N ASP A 202 12.08 -1.53 10.77
CA ASP A 202 12.99 -0.68 10.00
C ASP A 202 14.39 -0.79 10.57
N ASP A 203 15.24 -1.56 9.90
CA ASP A 203 16.63 -1.79 10.34
C ASP A 203 17.49 -0.51 10.26
N ARG A 204 17.07 0.52 9.53
CA ARG A 204 17.80 1.79 9.43
C ARG A 204 17.52 2.69 10.62
N LEU A 205 16.28 2.70 11.10
CA LEU A 205 15.85 3.48 12.25
C LEU A 205 15.97 2.69 13.54
N LEU A 206 16.28 1.39 13.47
CA LEU A 206 16.32 0.44 14.59
C LEU A 206 15.03 0.47 15.41
N VAL A 207 13.91 0.55 14.72
CA VAL A 207 12.58 0.67 15.30
C VAL A 207 11.69 -0.47 14.81
N THR A 208 10.87 -0.97 15.71
CA THR A 208 9.77 -1.88 15.39
C THR A 208 8.44 -1.16 15.63
N TRP A 209 7.58 -1.20 14.60
CA TRP A 209 6.21 -0.75 14.70
C TRP A 209 5.25 -1.93 14.64
N ASN A 210 4.20 -1.85 15.41
CA ASN A 210 3.02 -2.65 15.18
C ASN A 210 2.03 -1.74 14.43
N ALA A 211 1.51 -2.21 13.31
CA ALA A 211 0.57 -1.46 12.49
C ALA A 211 -0.69 -2.28 12.26
N MET A 212 -1.84 -1.62 12.31
CA MET A 212 -3.13 -2.22 12.01
C MET A 212 -3.85 -1.36 10.97
N GLN A 213 -4.36 -2.00 9.93
CA GLN A 213 -5.07 -1.34 8.84
C GLN A 213 -6.44 -1.96 8.64
N PHE A 214 -7.44 -1.12 8.40
CA PHE A 214 -8.80 -1.53 8.06
C PHE A 214 -9.47 -0.44 7.23
N ALA A 215 -10.63 -0.75 6.62
CA ALA A 215 -11.38 0.18 5.81
C ALA A 215 -12.88 -0.08 5.88
N TRP A 216 -13.68 0.94 5.56
CA TRP A 216 -15.12 0.85 5.32
C TRP A 216 -15.55 1.80 4.22
N GLU A 217 -16.74 1.56 3.66
CA GLU A 217 -17.38 2.40 2.66
C GLU A 217 -18.69 2.96 3.20
N ASP A 218 -18.99 4.20 2.82
CA ASP A 218 -20.25 4.87 3.08
C ASP A 218 -20.73 5.59 1.81
N GLY A 219 -21.67 4.98 1.11
CA GLY A 219 -22.09 5.43 -0.21
C GLY A 219 -20.98 5.31 -1.24
N ASP A 220 -20.64 6.44 -1.87
CA ASP A 220 -19.59 6.50 -2.90
C ASP A 220 -18.18 6.77 -2.32
N LEU A 221 -18.09 6.95 -1.00
CA LEU A 221 -16.83 7.24 -0.33
C LEU A 221 -16.32 6.04 0.45
N ALA A 222 -15.03 5.78 0.32
CA ALA A 222 -14.33 4.81 1.15
C ALA A 222 -13.34 5.50 2.08
N GLN A 223 -13.22 5.00 3.31
CA GLN A 223 -12.24 5.45 4.27
C GLN A 223 -11.32 4.32 4.68
N ARG A 224 -10.03 4.53 4.57
CA ARG A 224 -9.02 3.65 5.11
C ARG A 224 -8.39 4.28 6.35
N VAL A 225 -8.23 3.45 7.38
CA VAL A 225 -7.57 3.82 8.63
C VAL A 225 -6.34 2.94 8.81
N THR A 226 -5.22 3.56 9.15
CA THR A 226 -3.99 2.87 9.53
C THR A 226 -3.54 3.39 10.89
N MET A 227 -3.32 2.49 11.83
CA MET A 227 -2.90 2.80 13.18
C MET A 227 -1.50 2.27 13.41
N PHE A 228 -0.66 3.03 14.11
CA PHE A 228 0.70 2.65 14.46
C PHE A 228 0.96 2.78 15.96
N ALA A 229 1.60 1.78 16.53
CA ALA A 229 2.19 1.82 17.84
C ALA A 229 3.67 1.47 17.74
N VAL A 230 4.51 2.11 18.57
CA VAL A 230 5.97 1.87 18.61
C VAL A 230 6.33 0.97 19.77
N ASP A 231 7.11 -0.04 19.48
CA ASP A 231 7.47 -1.12 20.42
C ASP A 231 8.36 -0.66 21.60
N ASN A 232 9.17 0.39 21.41
CA ASN A 232 10.05 0.91 22.45
C ASN A 232 9.36 1.85 23.47
N HIS A 233 8.11 2.25 23.23
CA HIS A 233 7.27 3.12 24.08
C HIS A 233 7.88 4.49 24.42
N GLU A 234 8.85 4.96 23.64
CA GLU A 234 9.45 6.27 23.85
C GLU A 234 8.58 7.38 23.25
N PRO A 235 8.41 8.52 23.94
CA PRO A 235 7.54 9.61 23.46
C PRO A 235 8.00 10.22 22.13
N GLU A 236 9.30 10.18 21.86
CA GLU A 236 9.93 10.76 20.68
C GLU A 236 10.24 9.71 19.60
N ALA A 237 9.79 8.47 19.79
CA ALA A 237 10.02 7.43 18.81
C ALA A 237 9.47 7.82 17.44
N PRO A 238 10.24 7.59 16.35
CA PRO A 238 9.79 7.94 15.02
C PRO A 238 8.65 7.05 14.57
N PHE A 239 7.65 7.64 13.93
CA PHE A 239 6.57 6.93 13.25
C PHE A 239 6.80 6.95 11.73
N PRO A 240 6.27 5.97 10.98
CA PRO A 240 6.35 5.99 9.54
C PRO A 240 5.71 7.26 8.98
N GLU A 241 6.40 7.96 8.08
CA GLU A 241 5.88 9.16 7.45
C GLU A 241 5.29 8.85 6.08
N PRO A 242 4.08 9.35 5.78
CA PRO A 242 3.50 9.22 4.46
C PRO A 242 4.37 9.92 3.42
N THR A 243 4.57 9.24 2.30
CA THR A 243 5.34 9.79 1.17
C THR A 243 4.64 9.45 -0.14
N GLN A 244 4.62 10.40 -1.07
CA GLN A 244 4.17 10.15 -2.43
C GLN A 244 5.33 9.75 -3.38
N ASN A 245 6.51 9.53 -2.82
CA ASN A 245 7.69 9.20 -3.59
C ASN A 245 7.69 7.69 -3.95
N LEU A 246 7.65 7.38 -5.24
CA LEU A 246 7.68 6.01 -5.76
C LEU A 246 9.10 5.41 -5.85
N PHE A 247 10.15 6.18 -5.60
CA PHE A 247 11.53 5.70 -5.64
C PHE A 247 11.81 4.50 -4.71
N PRO A 248 11.29 4.48 -3.46
CA PRO A 248 11.46 3.32 -2.60
C PRO A 248 10.91 2.04 -3.22
N THR A 249 9.77 2.11 -3.91
CA THR A 249 9.12 0.96 -4.55
C THR A 249 9.99 0.34 -5.63
N VAL A 250 10.63 1.17 -6.48
CA VAL A 250 11.53 0.68 -7.53
C VAL A 250 12.77 0.02 -6.92
N ARG A 251 13.35 0.61 -5.89
CA ARG A 251 14.49 0.03 -5.17
C ARG A 251 14.13 -1.33 -4.58
N THR A 252 12.93 -1.46 -4.03
CA THR A 252 12.43 -2.74 -3.48
C THR A 252 12.24 -3.78 -4.57
N LEU A 253 11.62 -3.42 -5.69
CA LEU A 253 11.47 -4.33 -6.82
C LEU A 253 12.84 -4.86 -7.30
N VAL A 254 13.85 -3.99 -7.39
CA VAL A 254 15.21 -4.41 -7.72
C VAL A 254 15.80 -5.32 -6.64
N THR A 255 15.57 -5.02 -5.37
CA THR A 255 16.05 -5.85 -4.25
C THR A 255 15.39 -7.22 -4.25
N LEU A 256 14.05 -7.28 -4.46
CA LEU A 256 13.30 -8.53 -4.59
C LEU A 256 13.77 -9.37 -5.77
N LEU A 257 14.03 -8.72 -6.90
CA LEU A 257 14.52 -9.40 -8.10
C LEU A 257 15.91 -10.01 -7.91
N LEU A 258 16.79 -9.32 -7.17
CA LEU A 258 18.19 -9.74 -6.98
C LEU A 258 18.41 -10.66 -5.78
N ARG A 259 17.62 -10.52 -4.73
CA ARG A 259 17.85 -11.22 -3.44
C ARG A 259 16.71 -12.12 -2.98
N GLY A 260 15.55 -12.08 -3.66
CA GLY A 260 14.36 -12.82 -3.27
C GLY A 260 13.54 -12.14 -2.16
N ASN A 261 12.37 -12.72 -1.88
CA ASN A 261 11.38 -12.15 -0.94
C ASN A 261 11.79 -12.35 0.54
N ASP A 262 12.59 -13.36 0.85
CA ASP A 262 12.99 -13.71 2.23
C ASP A 262 13.73 -12.57 2.94
N VAL A 263 14.41 -11.70 2.20
CA VAL A 263 15.12 -10.53 2.77
C VAL A 263 14.18 -9.53 3.43
N LEU A 264 12.92 -9.50 3.00
CA LEU A 264 11.89 -8.58 3.47
C LEU A 264 10.86 -9.27 4.38
N SER A 265 11.03 -10.56 4.63
CA SER A 265 10.21 -11.33 5.56
C SER A 265 10.73 -11.21 6.99
N GLN A 266 9.83 -11.26 7.94
CA GLN A 266 10.16 -11.32 9.36
C GLN A 266 9.69 -12.67 9.93
N ASP A 267 10.64 -13.60 10.17
CA ASP A 267 10.33 -14.97 10.57
C ASP A 267 9.82 -15.08 12.01
N THR A 268 10.26 -14.19 12.89
CA THR A 268 9.89 -14.19 14.31
C THR A 268 9.35 -12.81 14.75
N PRO A 269 8.14 -12.42 14.30
CA PRO A 269 7.60 -11.11 14.63
C PRO A 269 7.19 -11.03 16.10
N THR A 270 7.50 -9.90 16.72
CA THR A 270 6.98 -9.55 18.04
C THR A 270 5.79 -8.61 17.87
N PHE A 271 4.65 -8.97 18.45
CA PHE A 271 3.43 -8.17 18.41
C PHE A 271 3.14 -7.61 19.81
N LYS A 272 4.09 -6.86 20.37
CA LYS A 272 3.97 -6.34 21.75
C LYS A 272 2.76 -5.44 21.94
N ASP A 273 2.40 -4.65 20.92
CA ASP A 273 1.29 -3.73 20.98
C ASP A 273 0.00 -4.27 20.33
N ALA A 274 -0.08 -5.59 20.11
CA ALA A 274 -1.27 -6.20 19.51
C ALA A 274 -2.54 -5.96 20.32
N ASP A 275 -2.46 -6.13 21.66
CA ASP A 275 -3.60 -5.90 22.56
C ASP A 275 -4.00 -4.42 22.59
N LEU A 276 -3.02 -3.52 22.63
CA LEU A 276 -3.24 -2.08 22.57
C LEU A 276 -4.01 -1.71 21.28
N LEU A 277 -3.47 -2.11 20.11
CA LEU A 277 -4.07 -1.79 18.82
C LEU A 277 -5.44 -2.44 18.63
N SER A 278 -5.61 -3.68 19.13
CA SER A 278 -6.90 -4.38 19.05
C SER A 278 -7.99 -3.71 19.90
N GLN A 279 -7.66 -3.32 21.13
CA GLN A 279 -8.61 -2.65 22.02
C GLN A 279 -8.92 -1.24 21.52
N PHE A 280 -7.89 -0.49 21.14
CA PHE A 280 -8.07 0.84 20.58
C PHE A 280 -8.86 0.79 19.25
N GLY A 281 -8.53 -0.14 18.35
CA GLY A 281 -9.21 -0.32 17.07
C GLY A 281 -10.70 -0.61 17.23
N ARG A 282 -11.08 -1.51 18.14
CA ARG A 282 -12.49 -1.78 18.47
C ARG A 282 -13.20 -0.54 18.97
N ALA A 283 -12.58 0.19 19.90
CA ALA A 283 -13.13 1.43 20.42
C ALA A 283 -13.29 2.50 19.33
N LEU A 284 -12.30 2.63 18.44
CA LEU A 284 -12.35 3.57 17.33
C LEU A 284 -13.43 3.22 16.33
N VAL A 285 -13.53 1.95 15.92
CA VAL A 285 -14.59 1.48 15.01
C VAL A 285 -15.97 1.71 15.62
N ALA A 286 -16.17 1.39 16.90
CA ALA A 286 -17.42 1.66 17.59
C ALA A 286 -17.75 3.16 17.65
N ALA A 287 -16.74 4.03 17.85
CA ALA A 287 -16.93 5.47 17.86
C ALA A 287 -17.31 6.04 16.48
N GLN A 288 -16.80 5.44 15.36
CA GLN A 288 -17.09 5.92 14.01
C GLN A 288 -18.38 5.30 13.42
N LEU A 289 -18.61 4.01 13.63
CA LEU A 289 -19.72 3.26 13.01
C LEU A 289 -20.91 3.00 13.93
N GLY A 290 -20.80 3.39 15.20
CA GLY A 290 -21.79 3.08 16.22
C GLY A 290 -21.55 1.73 16.90
N PRO A 291 -22.34 1.44 17.94
CA PRO A 291 -22.29 0.15 18.61
C PRO A 291 -22.66 -0.96 17.62
N ALA A 292 -22.02 -2.12 17.77
CA ALA A 292 -22.38 -3.29 16.99
C ALA A 292 -23.84 -3.65 17.26
N PRO A 293 -24.61 -4.08 16.24
CA PRO A 293 -26.02 -4.47 16.39
C PRO A 293 -26.19 -5.69 17.30
#